data_ac97f612b9db11e43d99699723b90e82
#
_entry.id   ac97f612b9db11e43d99699723b90e82
#
_cell.length_a   1.000
_cell.length_b   1.000
_cell.length_c   1.000
_cell.angle_alpha   90.00
_cell.angle_beta   90.00
_cell.angle_gamma   90.00
#
_symmetry.space_group_name_H-M   'P 1'
#
loop_
_entity.id
_entity.type
_entity.pdbx_description
1 polymer ?
#
loop_
_entity_poly.entity_id
_entity_poly.type
_entity_poly.pdbx_seq_one_letter_code
_entity_poly.pdbx_strand_id
1 'polypeptide(L)'
;GIDDMLAINRTEEKNVRIEIPANPNLDTVATVLEKNNIIDDKNYFKLFAKFTKADDDFTQGTYDIKTNLDYEAIINFLLSSVNRTDTVEVTIPEGRNVLEIAKLLKEKGALADEDKFLELCNSNHFDEEYSFLKDITNADDRYYKLEGYLYPDTYTFYENEDAENVIYRFLNNYESKLTEKQDVPGYDKVTTIEDMLKKNRSDYTLDQVMIVASIIQSEAADTDDMYYISSIIYNRLNADEDMGVKYLGLDSTKFYPYRTQADIPEDARDTFESSYDTYSKEGLPAGEICNPGMNAIIAALNPKDTNYYFFCHDKDGNAYYASTIYEHNENLANIE
;
A
#
# COMPACT_ATOMS: atom_id res chain seq x y z
N GLY A 1 47.45 8.64 8.66
CA GLY A 1 46.57 9.36 9.60
C GLY A 1 46.03 10.64 9.02
N ILE A 2 46.72 11.79 9.23
CA ILE A 2 46.19 13.11 8.81
C ILE A 2 46.04 13.19 7.29
N ASP A 3 47.02 12.70 6.53
CA ASP A 3 46.98 12.73 5.06
C ASP A 3 45.79 11.89 4.53
N ASP A 4 45.49 10.77 5.17
CA ASP A 4 44.36 9.94 4.85
C ASP A 4 43.03 10.61 5.22
N MET A 5 42.97 11.23 6.40
CA MET A 5 41.79 11.98 6.85
C MET A 5 41.42 13.12 5.88
N LEU A 6 42.39 13.83 5.37
CA LEU A 6 42.22 14.96 4.46
C LEU A 6 42.24 14.56 2.98
N ALA A 7 42.31 13.25 2.67
CA ALA A 7 42.41 12.69 1.33
C ALA A 7 43.64 13.21 0.49
N ILE A 8 44.68 13.71 1.16
CA ILE A 8 45.88 14.23 0.48
C ILE A 8 46.61 13.09 -0.24
N ASN A 9 46.58 11.89 0.32
CA ASN A 9 47.20 10.68 -0.24
C ASN A 9 46.34 9.98 -1.30
N ARG A 10 45.10 10.45 -1.52
CA ARG A 10 44.12 9.83 -2.43
C ARG A 10 43.59 10.88 -3.42
N THR A 11 44.39 11.26 -4.39
CA THR A 11 44.05 12.34 -5.34
C THR A 11 43.35 11.85 -6.60
N GLU A 12 43.42 10.54 -6.89
CA GLU A 12 42.77 9.95 -8.06
C GLU A 12 41.28 9.68 -7.76
N GLU A 13 40.40 10.21 -8.61
CA GLU A 13 38.96 9.99 -8.50
C GLU A 13 38.56 8.72 -9.24
N LYS A 14 38.14 7.70 -8.48
CA LYS A 14 37.52 6.47 -8.96
C LYS A 14 36.24 6.22 -8.21
N ASN A 15 35.25 5.60 -8.83
CA ASN A 15 34.05 5.09 -8.15
C ASN A 15 34.26 3.63 -7.79
N VAL A 16 34.01 3.29 -6.52
CA VAL A 16 34.08 1.92 -6.02
C VAL A 16 32.74 1.55 -5.43
N ARG A 17 32.22 0.40 -5.83
CA ARG A 17 30.99 -0.15 -5.23
C ARG A 17 31.34 -0.88 -3.95
N ILE A 18 30.71 -0.45 -2.84
CA ILE A 18 30.86 -1.08 -1.54
C ILE A 18 29.49 -1.52 -1.01
N GLU A 19 29.48 -2.54 -0.17
CA GLU A 19 28.30 -3.05 0.49
C GLU A 19 28.44 -2.90 2.01
N ILE A 20 27.55 -2.11 2.62
CA ILE A 20 27.44 -1.97 4.08
C ILE A 20 26.39 -2.98 4.54
N PRO A 21 26.78 -3.97 5.38
CA PRO A 21 25.88 -5.04 5.80
C PRO A 21 24.76 -4.55 6.74
N ALA A 22 23.78 -5.41 7.00
CA ALA A 22 22.70 -5.15 7.93
C ALA A 22 23.22 -4.89 9.36
N ASN A 23 22.55 -4.01 10.09
CA ASN A 23 22.92 -3.60 11.45
C ASN A 23 24.39 -3.17 11.55
N PRO A 24 24.86 -2.23 10.73
CA PRO A 24 26.25 -1.86 10.68
C PRO A 24 26.66 -1.14 11.96
N ASN A 25 27.80 -1.52 12.51
CA ASN A 25 28.49 -0.73 13.52
C ASN A 25 29.70 -0.02 12.91
N LEU A 26 30.30 0.90 13.66
CA LEU A 26 31.43 1.68 13.17
C LEU A 26 32.62 0.80 12.74
N ASP A 27 32.89 -0.28 13.46
CA ASP A 27 33.99 -1.20 13.11
C ASP A 27 33.73 -1.91 11.78
N THR A 28 32.49 -2.35 11.56
CA THR A 28 32.07 -2.99 10.30
C THR A 28 32.22 -2.01 9.13
N VAL A 29 31.75 -0.79 9.26
CA VAL A 29 31.85 0.25 8.23
C VAL A 29 33.32 0.57 7.93
N ALA A 30 34.12 0.83 8.95
CA ALA A 30 35.54 1.12 8.79
C ALA A 30 36.32 -0.03 8.11
N THR A 31 35.97 -1.27 8.44
CA THR A 31 36.56 -2.45 7.82
C THR A 31 36.21 -2.54 6.33
N VAL A 32 34.96 -2.30 5.95
CA VAL A 32 34.54 -2.27 4.55
C VAL A 32 35.29 -1.17 3.78
N LEU A 33 35.41 0.02 4.34
CA LEU A 33 36.10 1.14 3.72
C LEU A 33 37.59 0.86 3.51
N GLU A 34 38.27 0.32 4.52
CA GLU A 34 39.69 -0.06 4.43
C GLU A 34 39.93 -1.17 3.40
N LYS A 35 39.12 -2.22 3.45
CA LYS A 35 39.18 -3.36 2.52
C LYS A 35 39.02 -2.95 1.04
N ASN A 36 38.24 -1.92 0.78
CA ASN A 36 37.98 -1.39 -0.56
C ASN A 36 38.87 -0.18 -0.91
N ASN A 37 39.91 0.09 -0.12
CA ASN A 37 40.88 1.19 -0.33
C ASN A 37 40.20 2.60 -0.39
N ILE A 38 39.10 2.77 0.30
CA ILE A 38 38.46 4.08 0.45
C ILE A 38 39.17 4.89 1.54
N ILE A 39 39.69 4.20 2.55
CA ILE A 39 40.54 4.74 3.61
C ILE A 39 41.79 3.84 3.78
N ASP A 40 42.86 4.38 4.32
CA ASP A 40 44.08 3.63 4.58
C ASP A 40 44.16 3.10 6.04
N ASP A 41 43.50 3.75 6.98
CA ASP A 41 43.59 3.45 8.41
C ASP A 41 42.21 3.46 9.09
N LYS A 42 41.66 2.27 9.28
CA LYS A 42 40.35 2.13 9.93
C LYS A 42 40.30 2.59 11.37
N ASN A 43 41.40 2.48 12.10
CA ASN A 43 41.44 2.89 13.51
C ASN A 43 41.41 4.41 13.63
N TYR A 44 42.10 5.09 12.74
CA TYR A 44 42.08 6.55 12.69
C TYR A 44 40.72 7.06 12.21
N PHE A 45 40.12 6.41 11.23
CA PHE A 45 38.75 6.71 10.79
C PHE A 45 37.72 6.53 11.93
N LYS A 46 37.81 5.43 12.67
CA LYS A 46 36.93 5.17 13.82
C LYS A 46 37.06 6.24 14.90
N LEU A 47 38.30 6.68 15.18
CA LEU A 47 38.54 7.76 16.13
C LEU A 47 37.89 9.06 15.67
N PHE A 48 38.06 9.41 14.41
CA PHE A 48 37.44 10.59 13.80
C PHE A 48 35.92 10.54 13.85
N ALA A 49 35.31 9.43 13.47
CA ALA A 49 33.86 9.26 13.48
C ALA A 49 33.27 9.37 14.89
N LYS A 50 33.93 8.81 15.90
CA LYS A 50 33.51 8.95 17.30
C LYS A 50 33.63 10.39 17.79
N PHE A 51 34.68 11.08 17.40
CA PHE A 51 34.87 12.47 17.78
C PHE A 51 33.79 13.39 17.18
N THR A 52 33.34 13.08 15.96
CA THR A 52 32.27 13.80 15.27
C THR A 52 30.86 13.29 15.61
N LYS A 53 30.74 12.30 16.51
CA LYS A 53 29.47 11.67 16.93
C LYS A 53 28.68 11.04 15.78
N ALA A 54 29.38 10.48 14.81
CA ALA A 54 28.78 9.85 13.62
C ALA A 54 28.76 8.31 13.69
N ASP A 55 29.07 7.73 14.85
CA ASP A 55 29.38 6.31 15.01
C ASP A 55 28.18 5.34 14.98
N ASP A 56 26.94 5.83 15.15
CA ASP A 56 25.75 4.97 15.31
C ASP A 56 24.73 5.07 14.17
N ASP A 57 24.92 5.96 13.18
CA ASP A 57 23.87 6.32 12.20
C ASP A 57 24.15 5.83 10.77
N PHE A 58 25.12 4.97 10.55
CA PHE A 58 25.41 4.45 9.22
C PHE A 58 24.29 3.53 8.73
N THR A 59 23.95 3.69 7.45
CA THR A 59 22.85 2.99 6.81
C THR A 59 23.36 1.80 5.99
N GLN A 60 22.74 0.62 6.17
CA GLN A 60 23.00 -0.55 5.33
C GLN A 60 22.69 -0.26 3.87
N GLY A 61 23.36 -0.93 2.96
CA GLY A 61 23.06 -0.90 1.52
C GLY A 61 24.31 -0.88 0.66
N THR A 62 24.09 -0.79 -0.64
CA THR A 62 25.14 -0.68 -1.64
C THR A 62 25.32 0.77 -2.03
N TYR A 63 26.58 1.20 -2.10
CA TYR A 63 26.96 2.58 -2.42
C TYR A 63 28.04 2.59 -3.49
N ASP A 64 27.94 3.53 -4.43
CA ASP A 64 29.05 3.89 -5.32
C ASP A 64 29.76 5.11 -4.74
N ILE A 65 30.91 4.89 -4.11
CA ILE A 65 31.66 5.93 -3.40
C ILE A 65 32.93 6.30 -4.13
N LYS A 66 33.27 7.60 -4.13
CA LYS A 66 34.51 8.10 -4.70
C LYS A 66 35.70 7.84 -3.77
N THR A 67 36.85 7.52 -4.35
CA THR A 67 38.07 7.19 -3.60
C THR A 67 38.85 8.41 -3.08
N ASN A 68 38.53 9.61 -3.54
CA ASN A 68 39.21 10.87 -3.21
C ASN A 68 38.48 11.72 -2.18
N LEU A 69 37.51 11.15 -1.45
CA LEU A 69 36.79 11.87 -0.38
C LEU A 69 37.59 11.89 0.92
N ASP A 70 37.53 13.01 1.63
CA ASP A 70 38.00 13.10 3.01
C ASP A 70 37.05 12.37 3.99
N TYR A 71 37.44 12.19 5.23
CA TYR A 71 36.65 11.43 6.21
C TYR A 71 35.29 12.06 6.49
N GLU A 72 35.21 13.38 6.51
CA GLU A 72 33.94 14.08 6.72
C GLU A 72 32.98 13.82 5.56
N ALA A 73 33.45 13.92 4.32
CA ALA A 73 32.65 13.65 3.13
C ALA A 73 32.23 12.19 3.04
N ILE A 74 33.10 11.23 3.40
CA ILE A 74 32.76 9.79 3.47
C ILE A 74 31.63 9.57 4.48
N ILE A 75 31.75 10.12 5.67
CA ILE A 75 30.75 9.99 6.73
C ILE A 75 29.41 10.57 6.28
N ASN A 76 29.39 11.82 5.78
CA ASN A 76 28.18 12.46 5.29
C ASN A 76 27.52 11.67 4.15
N PHE A 77 28.32 11.11 3.25
CA PHE A 77 27.83 10.28 2.15
C PHE A 77 27.14 9.00 2.65
N LEU A 78 27.71 8.32 3.63
CA LEU A 78 27.21 7.05 4.16
C LEU A 78 26.09 7.20 5.23
N LEU A 79 25.92 8.37 5.80
CA LEU A 79 24.80 8.65 6.72
C LEU A 79 23.48 8.88 5.96
N SER A 80 23.53 9.17 4.67
CA SER A 80 22.33 9.41 3.86
C SER A 80 21.95 8.17 3.04
N SER A 81 20.78 7.61 3.32
CA SER A 81 20.23 6.51 2.52
C SER A 81 19.93 6.88 1.06
N VAL A 82 19.84 8.18 0.76
CA VAL A 82 19.66 8.70 -0.61
C VAL A 82 20.81 8.28 -1.55
N ASN A 83 21.99 8.04 -1.00
CA ASN A 83 23.19 7.64 -1.77
C ASN A 83 23.27 6.12 -2.03
N ARG A 84 22.32 5.33 -1.55
CA ARG A 84 22.24 3.90 -1.88
C ARG A 84 21.91 3.72 -3.36
N THR A 85 22.55 2.75 -3.98
CA THR A 85 22.35 2.39 -5.41
C THR A 85 21.58 1.08 -5.59
N ASP A 86 21.35 0.34 -4.50
CA ASP A 86 20.60 -0.91 -4.48
C ASP A 86 19.07 -0.66 -4.38
N THR A 87 18.56 0.16 -5.28
CA THR A 87 17.15 0.50 -5.33
C THR A 87 16.44 -0.24 -6.45
N VAL A 88 15.16 -0.53 -6.23
CA VAL A 88 14.27 -1.11 -7.23
C VAL A 88 12.95 -0.32 -7.22
N GLU A 89 12.50 0.08 -8.42
CA GLU A 89 11.23 0.74 -8.62
C GLU A 89 10.15 -0.29 -8.90
N VAL A 90 9.04 -0.24 -8.15
CA VAL A 90 7.90 -1.14 -8.33
C VAL A 90 6.62 -0.32 -8.42
N THR A 91 5.87 -0.52 -9.49
CA THR A 91 4.52 0.02 -9.64
C THR A 91 3.51 -0.98 -9.12
N ILE A 92 2.73 -0.55 -8.13
CA ILE A 92 1.63 -1.33 -7.57
C ILE A 92 0.34 -0.91 -8.27
N PRO A 93 -0.26 -1.77 -9.10
CA PRO A 93 -1.50 -1.45 -9.78
C PRO A 93 -2.67 -1.29 -8.82
N GLU A 94 -3.63 -0.44 -9.18
CA GLU A 94 -4.90 -0.33 -8.47
C GLU A 94 -5.63 -1.67 -8.45
N GLY A 95 -6.29 -1.98 -7.34
CA GLY A 95 -7.12 -3.18 -7.20
C GLY A 95 -6.37 -4.45 -6.80
N ARG A 96 -5.07 -4.39 -6.60
CA ARG A 96 -4.32 -5.53 -6.05
C ARG A 96 -4.62 -5.70 -4.57
N ASN A 97 -4.72 -6.95 -4.12
CA ASN A 97 -4.84 -7.25 -2.70
C ASN A 97 -3.47 -7.50 -2.04
N VAL A 98 -3.46 -7.65 -0.72
CA VAL A 98 -2.23 -7.87 0.06
C VAL A 98 -1.43 -9.07 -0.43
N LEU A 99 -2.08 -10.20 -0.73
CA LEU A 99 -1.40 -11.41 -1.25
C LEU A 99 -0.71 -11.15 -2.59
N GLU A 100 -1.38 -10.47 -3.49
CA GLU A 100 -0.86 -10.13 -4.82
C GLU A 100 0.27 -9.11 -4.74
N ILE A 101 0.16 -8.13 -3.83
CA ILE A 101 1.21 -7.14 -3.59
C ILE A 101 2.46 -7.80 -3.01
N ALA A 102 2.30 -8.68 -2.01
CA ALA A 102 3.42 -9.42 -1.42
C ALA A 102 4.20 -10.21 -2.48
N LYS A 103 3.47 -10.92 -3.34
CA LYS A 103 4.06 -11.69 -4.44
C LYS A 103 4.78 -10.80 -5.44
N LEU A 104 4.17 -9.70 -5.86
CA LEU A 104 4.76 -8.74 -6.79
C LEU A 104 6.05 -8.13 -6.24
N LEU A 105 6.05 -7.71 -4.98
CA LEU A 105 7.24 -7.15 -4.31
C LEU A 105 8.37 -8.18 -4.24
N LYS A 106 8.06 -9.43 -3.92
CA LYS A 106 9.03 -10.52 -3.87
C LYS A 106 9.63 -10.82 -5.24
N GLU A 107 8.79 -10.92 -6.27
CA GLU A 107 9.22 -11.17 -7.66
C GLU A 107 10.11 -10.04 -8.20
N LYS A 108 9.86 -8.79 -7.79
CA LYS A 108 10.65 -7.62 -8.18
C LYS A 108 11.92 -7.42 -7.37
N GLY A 109 12.15 -8.25 -6.35
CA GLY A 109 13.33 -8.13 -5.49
C GLY A 109 13.28 -6.98 -4.47
N ALA A 110 12.09 -6.43 -4.21
CA ALA A 110 11.87 -5.33 -3.27
C ALA A 110 11.61 -5.78 -1.83
N LEU A 111 11.40 -7.07 -1.60
CA LEU A 111 10.98 -7.63 -0.32
C LEU A 111 11.84 -8.84 0.06
N ALA A 112 12.45 -8.79 1.23
CA ALA A 112 13.31 -9.88 1.74
C ALA A 112 12.47 -11.10 2.13
N ASP A 113 11.40 -10.90 2.88
CA ASP A 113 10.60 -11.97 3.50
C ASP A 113 9.12 -11.72 3.29
N GLU A 114 8.53 -12.51 2.37
CA GLU A 114 7.11 -12.43 2.01
C GLU A 114 6.20 -12.86 3.18
N ASP A 115 6.57 -13.91 3.92
CA ASP A 115 5.79 -14.39 5.07
C ASP A 115 5.76 -13.35 6.19
N LYS A 116 6.89 -12.70 6.46
CA LYS A 116 6.96 -11.60 7.42
C LYS A 116 6.10 -10.40 7.02
N PHE A 117 6.09 -10.06 5.73
CA PHE A 117 5.23 -9.02 5.20
C PHE A 117 3.74 -9.34 5.44
N LEU A 118 3.31 -10.55 5.12
CA LEU A 118 1.92 -10.99 5.33
C LEU A 118 1.55 -11.01 6.82
N GLU A 119 2.46 -11.49 7.68
CA GLU A 119 2.26 -11.46 9.14
C GLU A 119 2.04 -10.03 9.64
N LEU A 120 2.90 -9.09 9.24
CA LEU A 120 2.79 -7.68 9.64
C LEU A 120 1.54 -7.00 9.07
N CYS A 121 1.10 -7.38 7.86
CA CYS A 121 -0.15 -6.87 7.28
C CYS A 121 -1.40 -7.28 8.09
N ASN A 122 -1.30 -8.32 8.90
CA ASN A 122 -2.38 -8.76 9.80
C ASN A 122 -2.00 -8.57 11.27
N SER A 123 -1.41 -7.46 11.61
CA SER A 123 -0.97 -7.14 12.97
C SER A 123 -1.42 -5.75 13.42
N ASN A 124 -1.28 -5.49 14.72
CA ASN A 124 -1.51 -4.17 15.31
C ASN A 124 -0.21 -3.37 15.46
N HIS A 125 0.86 -3.82 14.83
CA HIS A 125 2.21 -3.26 14.96
C HIS A 125 2.30 -1.76 14.63
N PHE A 126 1.49 -1.30 13.70
CA PHE A 126 1.54 0.08 13.18
C PHE A 126 0.47 1.01 13.80
N ASP A 127 -0.36 0.54 14.72
CA ASP A 127 -1.52 1.27 15.21
C ASP A 127 -1.17 2.59 15.92
N GLU A 128 -0.07 2.62 16.64
CA GLU A 128 0.33 3.82 17.40
C GLU A 128 0.81 4.97 16.50
N GLU A 129 1.26 4.66 15.29
CA GLU A 129 1.79 5.65 14.33
C GLU A 129 0.72 6.15 13.37
N TYR A 130 -0.36 5.39 13.15
CA TYR A 130 -1.40 5.70 12.16
C TYR A 130 -2.79 5.60 12.76
N SER A 131 -3.43 6.75 12.97
CA SER A 131 -4.77 6.84 13.57
C SER A 131 -5.82 6.06 12.78
N PHE A 132 -5.73 6.02 11.45
CA PHE A 132 -6.67 5.30 10.60
C PHE A 132 -6.65 3.78 10.82
N LEU A 133 -5.54 3.21 11.29
CA LEU A 133 -5.48 1.79 11.67
C LEU A 133 -6.04 1.54 13.06
N LYS A 134 -5.80 2.45 13.98
CA LYS A 134 -6.26 2.37 15.37
C LYS A 134 -7.79 2.36 15.48
N ASP A 135 -8.46 3.02 14.54
CA ASP A 135 -9.92 3.13 14.52
C ASP A 135 -10.61 1.86 13.97
N ILE A 136 -9.88 0.88 13.45
CA ILE A 136 -10.42 -0.40 13.01
C ILE A 136 -10.76 -1.26 14.22
N THR A 137 -12.07 -1.54 14.43
CA THR A 137 -12.57 -2.22 15.63
C THR A 137 -12.78 -3.73 15.48
N ASN A 138 -12.77 -4.25 14.24
CA ASN A 138 -13.05 -5.65 13.92
C ASN A 138 -11.86 -6.38 13.28
N ALA A 139 -10.65 -6.04 13.70
CA ALA A 139 -9.43 -6.64 13.13
C ALA A 139 -9.41 -8.18 13.24
N ASP A 140 -10.01 -8.74 14.29
CA ASP A 140 -10.08 -10.20 14.50
C ASP A 140 -10.93 -10.94 13.45
N ASP A 141 -11.84 -10.22 12.78
CA ASP A 141 -12.68 -10.77 11.71
C ASP A 141 -12.02 -10.66 10.33
N ARG A 142 -10.83 -10.06 10.25
CA ARG A 142 -10.13 -9.78 8.99
C ARG A 142 -8.97 -10.72 8.76
N TYR A 143 -8.73 -11.05 7.49
CA TYR A 143 -7.52 -11.75 7.08
C TYR A 143 -6.29 -10.84 7.12
N TYR A 144 -6.45 -9.58 6.65
CA TYR A 144 -5.37 -8.59 6.62
C TYR A 144 -5.89 -7.23 7.05
N LYS A 145 -5.46 -6.77 8.21
CA LYS A 145 -5.83 -5.45 8.74
C LYS A 145 -5.42 -4.30 7.81
N LEU A 146 -4.27 -4.43 7.15
CA LEU A 146 -3.74 -3.40 6.26
C LEU A 146 -4.33 -3.40 4.85
N GLU A 147 -5.20 -4.35 4.50
CA GLU A 147 -5.89 -4.34 3.21
C GLU A 147 -6.69 -3.06 3.04
N GLY A 148 -6.51 -2.39 1.90
CA GLY A 148 -7.09 -1.08 1.62
C GLY A 148 -6.15 0.10 1.88
N TYR A 149 -5.10 -0.11 2.66
CA TYR A 149 -4.16 0.94 3.10
C TYR A 149 -2.78 0.86 2.44
N LEU A 150 -2.56 -0.11 1.58
CA LEU A 150 -1.36 -0.21 0.73
C LEU A 150 -1.61 0.54 -0.59
N TYR A 151 -1.53 1.86 -0.55
CA TYR A 151 -1.96 2.72 -1.64
C TYR A 151 -1.26 2.39 -2.97
N PRO A 152 -2.00 2.20 -4.08
CA PRO A 152 -1.44 1.93 -5.41
C PRO A 152 -0.65 3.12 -5.93
N ASP A 153 0.63 2.92 -6.16
CA ASP A 153 1.54 3.96 -6.64
C ASP A 153 2.82 3.31 -7.17
N THR A 154 3.70 4.11 -7.69
CA THR A 154 5.07 3.70 -8.00
C THR A 154 5.98 4.05 -6.83
N TYR A 155 6.60 3.03 -6.26
CA TYR A 155 7.47 3.13 -5.08
C TYR A 155 8.90 2.80 -5.46
N THR A 156 9.85 3.47 -4.81
CA THR A 156 11.25 3.08 -4.82
C THR A 156 11.58 2.38 -3.51
N PHE A 157 11.90 1.10 -3.60
CA PHE A 157 12.36 0.28 -2.47
C PHE A 157 13.87 0.04 -2.58
N TYR A 158 14.46 -0.47 -1.51
CA TYR A 158 15.76 -1.09 -1.59
C TYR A 158 15.63 -2.57 -1.97
N GLU A 159 16.66 -3.12 -2.61
CA GLU A 159 16.70 -4.55 -2.91
C GLU A 159 16.60 -5.36 -1.61
N ASN A 160 15.73 -6.36 -1.59
CA ASN A 160 15.46 -7.20 -0.43
C ASN A 160 15.22 -6.40 0.86
N GLU A 161 14.39 -5.37 0.75
CA GLU A 161 14.08 -4.49 1.89
C GLU A 161 13.32 -5.26 2.97
N ASP A 162 13.53 -4.89 4.23
CA ASP A 162 12.80 -5.39 5.38
C ASP A 162 11.29 -5.10 5.23
N ALA A 163 10.47 -6.10 5.53
CA ALA A 163 9.03 -6.03 5.42
C ALA A 163 8.42 -4.85 6.21
N GLU A 164 8.91 -4.56 7.40
CA GLU A 164 8.45 -3.43 8.19
C GLU A 164 8.67 -2.09 7.47
N ASN A 165 9.86 -1.88 6.92
CA ASN A 165 10.20 -0.66 6.18
C ASN A 165 9.39 -0.53 4.88
N VAL A 166 9.15 -1.64 4.18
CA VAL A 166 8.29 -1.68 3.00
C VAL A 166 6.88 -1.21 3.36
N ILE A 167 6.31 -1.72 4.43
CA ILE A 167 4.97 -1.35 4.90
C ILE A 167 4.91 0.13 5.29
N TYR A 168 5.91 0.65 5.99
CA TYR A 168 5.97 2.08 6.33
C TYR A 168 5.89 2.98 5.10
N ARG A 169 6.53 2.61 3.98
CA ARG A 169 6.44 3.37 2.73
C ARG A 169 5.01 3.44 2.21
N PHE A 170 4.28 2.33 2.26
CA PHE A 170 2.87 2.28 1.86
C PHE A 170 1.99 3.13 2.77
N LEU A 171 2.11 2.96 4.08
CA LEU A 171 1.26 3.64 5.06
C LEU A 171 1.52 5.15 5.10
N ASN A 172 2.77 5.57 4.98
CA ASN A 172 3.12 6.99 4.88
C ASN A 172 2.53 7.62 3.62
N ASN A 173 2.57 6.91 2.49
CA ASN A 173 1.95 7.40 1.26
C ASN A 173 0.44 7.48 1.38
N TYR A 174 -0.21 6.46 1.95
CA TYR A 174 -1.65 6.49 2.20
C TYR A 174 -2.02 7.69 3.09
N GLU A 175 -1.33 7.90 4.20
CA GLU A 175 -1.56 9.02 5.10
C GLU A 175 -1.47 10.37 4.38
N SER A 176 -0.46 10.54 3.53
CA SER A 176 -0.29 11.76 2.74
C SER A 176 -1.45 12.01 1.76
N LYS A 177 -2.05 10.94 1.23
CA LYS A 177 -3.20 11.03 0.33
C LYS A 177 -4.47 11.57 1.00
N LEU A 178 -4.62 11.39 2.31
CA LEU A 178 -5.79 11.87 3.06
C LEU A 178 -5.91 13.40 3.04
N THR A 179 -4.80 14.11 3.01
CA THR A 179 -4.73 15.58 3.04
C THR A 179 -4.26 16.18 1.72
N GLU A 180 -3.95 15.36 0.73
CA GLU A 180 -3.61 15.81 -0.62
C GLU A 180 -4.81 16.45 -1.30
N LYS A 181 -4.59 17.59 -1.94
CA LYS A 181 -5.64 18.31 -2.66
C LYS A 181 -6.02 17.59 -3.94
N GLN A 182 -7.33 17.34 -4.10
CA GLN A 182 -7.92 16.67 -5.25
C GLN A 182 -8.83 17.59 -6.01
N ASP A 183 -8.78 17.53 -7.34
CA ASP A 183 -9.75 18.13 -8.23
C ASP A 183 -10.87 17.12 -8.47
N VAL A 184 -12.03 17.38 -7.86
CA VAL A 184 -13.15 16.44 -7.85
C VAL A 184 -14.26 16.94 -8.76
N PRO A 185 -14.77 16.11 -9.68
CA PRO A 185 -15.88 16.49 -10.55
C PRO A 185 -17.08 17.01 -9.75
N GLY A 186 -17.59 18.18 -10.14
CA GLY A 186 -18.72 18.83 -9.48
C GLY A 186 -18.35 19.72 -8.28
N TYR A 187 -17.09 19.87 -7.98
CA TYR A 187 -16.59 20.80 -6.96
C TYR A 187 -15.98 22.04 -7.62
N ASP A 188 -16.32 23.21 -7.12
CA ASP A 188 -15.76 24.49 -7.60
C ASP A 188 -14.31 24.71 -7.17
N LYS A 189 -13.89 24.05 -6.11
CA LYS A 189 -12.55 24.15 -5.53
C LYS A 189 -11.99 22.76 -5.24
N VAL A 190 -10.66 22.67 -5.25
CA VAL A 190 -9.98 21.47 -4.78
C VAL A 190 -10.37 21.14 -3.33
N THR A 191 -10.43 19.86 -3.01
CA THR A 191 -10.81 19.34 -1.69
C THR A 191 -9.88 18.19 -1.31
N THR A 192 -10.07 17.61 -0.12
CA THR A 192 -9.28 16.49 0.38
C THR A 192 -10.19 15.32 0.76
N ILE A 193 -9.62 14.12 0.88
CA ILE A 193 -10.37 12.95 1.37
C ILE A 193 -10.97 13.24 2.74
N GLU A 194 -10.19 13.82 3.66
CA GLU A 194 -10.67 14.15 5.00
C GLU A 194 -11.85 15.12 4.99
N ASP A 195 -11.80 16.15 4.16
CA ASP A 195 -12.89 17.13 4.05
C ASP A 195 -14.15 16.52 3.42
N MET A 196 -13.99 15.71 2.37
CA MET A 196 -15.10 15.00 1.75
C MET A 196 -15.77 14.01 2.71
N LEU A 197 -15.00 13.30 3.52
CA LEU A 197 -15.53 12.41 4.53
C LEU A 197 -16.42 13.16 5.50
N LYS A 198 -15.96 14.26 6.06
CA LYS A 198 -16.71 15.09 7.00
C LYS A 198 -17.97 15.67 6.37
N LYS A 199 -17.89 16.13 5.13
CA LYS A 199 -18.97 16.82 4.43
C LYS A 199 -20.04 15.86 3.88
N ASN A 200 -19.61 14.78 3.25
CA ASN A 200 -20.49 13.92 2.44
C ASN A 200 -20.83 12.60 3.14
N ARG A 201 -19.94 12.08 3.98
CA ARG A 201 -20.05 10.74 4.59
C ARG A 201 -19.76 10.76 6.10
N SER A 202 -20.26 11.77 6.79
CA SER A 202 -20.09 11.90 8.25
C SER A 202 -20.75 10.79 9.08
N ASP A 203 -21.65 10.03 8.49
CA ASP A 203 -22.34 8.86 9.04
C ASP A 203 -21.54 7.55 8.88
N TYR A 204 -20.41 7.61 8.18
CA TYR A 204 -19.48 6.47 7.96
C TYR A 204 -18.10 6.78 8.51
N THR A 205 -17.39 5.74 8.94
CA THR A 205 -15.96 5.86 9.26
C THR A 205 -15.14 5.87 7.98
N LEU A 206 -13.89 6.36 8.05
CA LEU A 206 -12.95 6.27 6.92
C LEU A 206 -12.78 4.82 6.46
N ASP A 207 -12.65 3.88 7.40
CA ASP A 207 -12.52 2.45 7.10
C ASP A 207 -13.74 1.91 6.33
N GLN A 208 -14.93 2.24 6.72
CA GLN A 208 -16.15 1.84 5.99
C GLN A 208 -16.18 2.42 4.58
N VAL A 209 -15.77 3.67 4.40
CA VAL A 209 -15.63 4.28 3.07
C VAL A 209 -14.56 3.57 2.24
N MET A 210 -13.45 3.18 2.85
CA MET A 210 -12.39 2.42 2.16
C MET A 210 -12.86 1.02 1.77
N ILE A 211 -13.69 0.37 2.56
CA ILE A 211 -14.34 -0.90 2.18
C ILE A 211 -15.20 -0.69 0.93
N VAL A 212 -16.04 0.34 0.92
CA VAL A 212 -16.87 0.68 -0.26
C VAL A 212 -15.97 0.97 -1.46
N ALA A 213 -14.91 1.74 -1.30
CA ALA A 213 -13.96 2.06 -2.38
C ALA A 213 -13.31 0.79 -2.96
N SER A 214 -12.96 -0.18 -2.13
CA SER A 214 -12.38 -1.45 -2.58
C SER A 214 -13.35 -2.29 -3.40
N ILE A 215 -14.63 -2.26 -3.06
CA ILE A 215 -15.69 -2.90 -3.85
C ILE A 215 -15.87 -2.19 -5.19
N ILE A 216 -15.96 -0.85 -5.19
CA ILE A 216 -16.07 -0.05 -6.39
C ILE A 216 -14.91 -0.33 -7.34
N GLN A 217 -13.68 -0.36 -6.82
CA GLN A 217 -12.49 -0.68 -7.61
C GLN A 217 -12.59 -2.04 -8.29
N SER A 218 -13.16 -3.02 -7.60
CA SER A 218 -13.28 -4.39 -8.11
C SER A 218 -14.42 -4.58 -9.10
N GLU A 219 -15.51 -3.82 -8.99
CA GLU A 219 -16.75 -4.02 -9.73
C GLU A 219 -16.92 -3.07 -10.93
N ALA A 220 -16.41 -1.85 -10.87
CA ALA A 220 -16.66 -0.83 -11.87
C ALA A 220 -15.94 -1.10 -13.20
N ALA A 221 -16.63 -0.84 -14.31
CA ALA A 221 -16.07 -0.94 -15.63
C ALA A 221 -15.22 0.28 -16.02
N ASP A 222 -15.57 1.46 -15.54
CA ASP A 222 -14.87 2.72 -15.77
C ASP A 222 -15.12 3.72 -14.63
N THR A 223 -14.52 4.89 -14.74
CA THR A 223 -14.63 5.94 -13.69
C THR A 223 -16.06 6.45 -13.51
N ASP A 224 -16.85 6.62 -14.59
CA ASP A 224 -18.23 7.08 -14.47
C ASP A 224 -19.10 6.03 -13.76
N ASP A 225 -18.93 4.77 -14.11
CA ASP A 225 -19.59 3.63 -13.46
C ASP A 225 -19.29 3.55 -11.95
N MET A 226 -18.10 3.97 -11.52
CA MET A 226 -17.73 4.02 -10.10
C MET A 226 -18.72 4.82 -9.25
N TYR A 227 -19.19 5.95 -9.75
CA TYR A 227 -20.15 6.81 -9.05
C TYR A 227 -21.53 6.19 -8.95
N TYR A 228 -21.97 5.44 -9.96
CA TYR A 228 -23.24 4.71 -9.95
C TYR A 228 -23.18 3.52 -9.00
N ILE A 229 -22.10 2.74 -9.03
CA ILE A 229 -21.92 1.60 -8.11
C ILE A 229 -21.83 2.10 -6.67
N SER A 230 -21.14 3.20 -6.41
CA SER A 230 -21.13 3.86 -5.10
C SER A 230 -22.54 4.17 -4.62
N SER A 231 -23.35 4.81 -5.47
CA SER A 231 -24.78 5.10 -5.19
C SER A 231 -25.55 3.83 -4.84
N ILE A 232 -25.41 2.78 -5.62
CA ILE A 232 -26.13 1.51 -5.43
C ILE A 232 -25.74 0.87 -4.10
N ILE A 233 -24.46 0.82 -3.76
CA ILE A 233 -23.99 0.26 -2.49
C ILE A 233 -24.62 1.00 -1.31
N TYR A 234 -24.55 2.33 -1.29
CA TYR A 234 -25.14 3.10 -0.20
C TYR A 234 -26.68 3.02 -0.16
N ASN A 235 -27.35 3.00 -1.31
CA ASN A 235 -28.79 2.79 -1.36
C ASN A 235 -29.19 1.44 -0.75
N ARG A 236 -28.45 0.38 -1.05
CA ARG A 236 -28.68 -0.94 -0.47
C ARG A 236 -28.42 -0.98 1.03
N LEU A 237 -27.32 -0.38 1.51
CA LEU A 237 -26.99 -0.31 2.94
C LEU A 237 -28.03 0.45 3.74
N ASN A 238 -28.66 1.47 3.17
CA ASN A 238 -29.66 2.32 3.80
C ASN A 238 -31.12 1.91 3.49
N ALA A 239 -31.33 0.83 2.77
CA ALA A 239 -32.65 0.34 2.41
C ALA A 239 -33.42 -0.18 3.65
N ASP A 240 -34.75 -0.15 3.58
CA ASP A 240 -35.58 -0.82 4.56
C ASP A 240 -35.38 -2.33 4.54
N GLU A 241 -35.47 -2.96 5.70
CA GLU A 241 -35.19 -4.40 5.85
C GLU A 241 -36.11 -5.29 4.99
N ASP A 242 -37.35 -4.88 4.79
CA ASP A 242 -38.32 -5.60 3.98
C ASP A 242 -38.02 -5.58 2.47
N MET A 243 -37.14 -4.72 1.99
CA MET A 243 -36.67 -4.73 0.61
C MET A 243 -35.73 -5.92 0.28
N GLY A 244 -35.07 -6.50 1.30
CA GLY A 244 -34.20 -7.66 1.11
C GLY A 244 -32.92 -7.40 0.34
N VAL A 245 -32.48 -6.15 0.20
CA VAL A 245 -31.32 -5.76 -0.63
C VAL A 245 -30.03 -5.48 0.17
N LYS A 246 -30.05 -5.66 1.49
CA LYS A 246 -28.88 -5.40 2.36
C LYS A 246 -27.78 -6.47 2.21
N TYR A 247 -28.10 -7.64 1.67
CA TYR A 247 -27.12 -8.59 1.19
C TYR A 247 -26.55 -8.06 -0.13
N LEU A 248 -25.32 -7.53 -0.14
CA LEU A 248 -24.76 -6.91 -1.33
C LEU A 248 -24.57 -7.92 -2.47
N GLY A 249 -24.32 -9.19 -2.16
CA GLY A 249 -24.32 -10.29 -3.14
C GLY A 249 -23.29 -10.10 -4.24
N LEU A 250 -22.07 -9.77 -3.89
CA LEU A 250 -21.00 -9.42 -4.82
C LEU A 250 -19.97 -10.56 -4.92
N ASP A 251 -19.72 -11.05 -6.13
CA ASP A 251 -18.73 -12.11 -6.38
C ASP A 251 -17.32 -11.71 -5.95
N SER A 252 -16.97 -10.44 -6.08
CA SER A 252 -15.68 -9.90 -5.67
C SER A 252 -15.36 -10.07 -4.18
N THR A 253 -16.38 -10.23 -3.33
CA THR A 253 -16.23 -10.41 -1.88
C THR A 253 -16.22 -11.88 -1.46
N LYS A 254 -16.76 -12.77 -2.29
CA LYS A 254 -17.16 -14.13 -1.90
C LYS A 254 -16.00 -15.00 -1.45
N PHE A 255 -14.89 -14.94 -2.14
CA PHE A 255 -13.73 -15.81 -1.91
C PHE A 255 -12.54 -15.12 -1.29
N TYR A 256 -12.66 -13.83 -0.95
CA TYR A 256 -11.55 -13.10 -0.34
C TYR A 256 -10.94 -13.91 0.83
N PRO A 257 -9.62 -14.04 0.97
CA PRO A 257 -8.55 -13.29 0.27
C PRO A 257 -8.18 -13.84 -1.11
N TYR A 258 -8.85 -14.86 -1.58
CA TYR A 258 -8.68 -15.40 -2.93
C TYR A 258 -9.60 -14.70 -3.93
N ARG A 259 -9.23 -14.71 -5.20
CA ARG A 259 -10.04 -14.10 -6.28
C ARG A 259 -11.19 -15.02 -6.71
N THR A 260 -10.90 -16.30 -6.83
CA THR A 260 -11.86 -17.32 -7.29
C THR A 260 -11.81 -18.54 -6.39
N GLN A 261 -12.82 -19.39 -6.50
CA GLN A 261 -12.84 -20.68 -5.79
C GLN A 261 -11.64 -21.56 -6.14
N ALA A 262 -11.18 -21.49 -7.39
CA ALA A 262 -10.05 -22.29 -7.86
C ALA A 262 -8.71 -21.88 -7.19
N ASP A 263 -8.60 -20.64 -6.72
CA ASP A 263 -7.42 -20.14 -6.04
C ASP A 263 -7.32 -20.58 -4.57
N ILE A 264 -8.43 -21.09 -4.02
CA ILE A 264 -8.44 -21.63 -2.66
C ILE A 264 -7.66 -22.96 -2.68
N PRO A 265 -6.76 -23.20 -1.69
CA PRO A 265 -6.07 -24.47 -1.55
C PRO A 265 -7.05 -25.66 -1.61
N GLU A 266 -6.70 -26.70 -2.36
CA GLU A 266 -7.60 -27.82 -2.67
C GLU A 266 -8.16 -28.50 -1.41
N ASP A 267 -7.34 -28.66 -0.40
CA ASP A 267 -7.70 -29.26 0.89
C ASP A 267 -8.64 -28.39 1.74
N ALA A 268 -8.70 -27.08 1.49
CA ALA A 268 -9.57 -26.14 2.20
C ALA A 268 -10.83 -25.76 1.42
N ARG A 269 -10.91 -26.11 0.13
CA ARG A 269 -11.92 -25.57 -0.81
C ARG A 269 -13.36 -25.90 -0.42
N ASP A 270 -13.61 -27.12 0.07
CA ASP A 270 -14.97 -27.59 0.39
C ASP A 270 -15.50 -27.00 1.72
N THR A 271 -14.60 -26.54 2.59
CA THR A 271 -14.95 -26.02 3.92
C THR A 271 -14.71 -24.51 4.05
N PHE A 272 -14.29 -23.86 2.96
CA PHE A 272 -13.96 -22.45 2.96
C PHE A 272 -15.21 -21.59 3.20
N GLU A 273 -15.15 -20.77 4.26
CA GLU A 273 -16.12 -19.73 4.57
C GLU A 273 -15.38 -18.44 4.80
N SER A 274 -15.92 -17.32 4.31
CA SER A 274 -15.30 -16.01 4.46
C SER A 274 -16.22 -15.03 5.18
N SER A 275 -15.70 -14.33 6.16
CA SER A 275 -16.38 -13.19 6.80
C SER A 275 -16.64 -12.02 5.85
N TYR A 276 -16.05 -12.09 4.63
CA TYR A 276 -16.21 -11.09 3.57
C TYR A 276 -17.36 -11.42 2.61
N ASP A 277 -17.91 -12.63 2.64
CA ASP A 277 -18.95 -13.07 1.71
C ASP A 277 -20.27 -12.32 1.91
N THR A 278 -20.56 -11.41 0.98
CA THR A 278 -21.77 -10.57 1.00
C THR A 278 -23.05 -11.28 0.52
N TYR A 279 -22.95 -12.54 0.08
CA TYR A 279 -24.13 -13.39 -0.13
C TYR A 279 -24.64 -13.98 1.17
N SER A 280 -23.77 -14.22 2.14
CA SER A 280 -24.13 -14.87 3.41
C SER A 280 -24.33 -13.91 4.57
N LYS A 281 -23.90 -12.67 4.44
CA LYS A 281 -24.02 -11.62 5.48
C LYS A 281 -24.58 -10.32 4.93
N GLU A 282 -25.42 -9.67 5.72
CA GLU A 282 -25.91 -8.32 5.42
C GLU A 282 -24.83 -7.27 5.64
N GLY A 283 -24.92 -6.19 4.86
CA GLY A 283 -24.03 -5.05 5.00
C GLY A 283 -22.67 -5.21 4.33
N LEU A 284 -21.72 -4.43 4.78
CA LEU A 284 -20.37 -4.44 4.26
C LEU A 284 -19.61 -5.73 4.63
N PRO A 285 -18.67 -6.19 3.81
CA PRO A 285 -17.76 -7.25 4.21
C PRO A 285 -16.93 -6.83 5.43
N ALA A 286 -16.26 -7.79 6.07
CA ALA A 286 -15.47 -7.53 7.28
C ALA A 286 -14.38 -6.47 7.11
N GLY A 287 -13.84 -6.34 5.91
CA GLY A 287 -12.82 -5.36 5.56
C GLY A 287 -12.72 -5.13 4.06
N GLU A 288 -11.76 -4.34 3.67
CA GLU A 288 -11.41 -4.08 2.28
C GLU A 288 -11.00 -5.38 1.57
N ILE A 289 -11.34 -5.49 0.29
CA ILE A 289 -11.04 -6.67 -0.54
C ILE A 289 -9.87 -6.45 -1.50
N CYS A 290 -9.42 -5.22 -1.63
CA CYS A 290 -8.26 -4.82 -2.42
C CYS A 290 -7.80 -3.43 -2.00
N ASN A 291 -6.74 -2.93 -2.64
CA ASN A 291 -6.26 -1.56 -2.43
C ASN A 291 -6.75 -0.67 -3.57
N PRO A 292 -7.73 0.21 -3.31
CA PRO A 292 -8.33 1.03 -4.35
C PRO A 292 -7.46 2.23 -4.72
N GLY A 293 -7.61 2.69 -5.96
CA GLY A 293 -7.04 3.94 -6.43
C GLY A 293 -7.86 5.15 -6.03
N MET A 294 -7.33 6.34 -6.31
CA MET A 294 -7.95 7.61 -5.92
C MET A 294 -9.35 7.80 -6.51
N ASN A 295 -9.58 7.40 -7.77
CA ASN A 295 -10.90 7.53 -8.40
C ASN A 295 -11.98 6.75 -7.66
N ALA A 296 -11.68 5.52 -7.21
CA ALA A 296 -12.61 4.71 -6.43
C ALA A 296 -12.87 5.30 -5.04
N ILE A 297 -11.83 5.84 -4.40
CA ILE A 297 -11.95 6.50 -3.08
C ILE A 297 -12.83 7.73 -3.20
N ILE A 298 -12.61 8.58 -4.21
CA ILE A 298 -13.43 9.77 -4.47
C ILE A 298 -14.87 9.37 -4.77
N ALA A 299 -15.10 8.34 -5.57
CA ALA A 299 -16.45 7.85 -5.86
C ALA A 299 -17.17 7.35 -4.61
N ALA A 300 -16.45 6.67 -3.70
CA ALA A 300 -16.99 6.23 -2.41
C ALA A 300 -17.38 7.41 -1.50
N LEU A 301 -16.66 8.53 -1.62
CA LEU A 301 -16.93 9.76 -0.85
C LEU A 301 -17.96 10.67 -1.51
N ASN A 302 -18.26 10.49 -2.79
CA ASN A 302 -19.10 11.38 -3.58
C ASN A 302 -20.00 10.58 -4.53
N PRO A 303 -20.88 9.71 -3.98
CA PRO A 303 -21.77 8.90 -4.81
C PRO A 303 -22.73 9.77 -5.62
N LYS A 304 -23.12 9.27 -6.80
CA LYS A 304 -24.20 9.87 -7.58
C LYS A 304 -25.52 9.71 -6.82
N ASP A 305 -26.40 10.68 -6.93
CA ASP A 305 -27.73 10.62 -6.34
C ASP A 305 -28.67 9.86 -7.31
N THR A 306 -29.01 8.63 -6.95
CA THR A 306 -29.88 7.76 -7.76
C THR A 306 -30.82 6.94 -6.88
N ASN A 307 -31.82 6.33 -7.52
CA ASN A 307 -32.73 5.36 -6.90
C ASN A 307 -32.39 3.91 -7.33
N TYR A 308 -31.17 3.66 -7.81
CA TYR A 308 -30.78 2.32 -8.23
C TYR A 308 -30.36 1.44 -7.07
N TYR A 309 -30.71 0.17 -7.19
CA TYR A 309 -30.35 -0.90 -6.24
C TYR A 309 -29.63 -2.08 -6.90
N PHE A 310 -29.57 -2.12 -8.23
CA PHE A 310 -28.99 -3.22 -9.00
C PHE A 310 -28.12 -2.70 -10.13
N PHE A 311 -27.09 -3.44 -10.46
CA PHE A 311 -26.28 -3.20 -11.63
C PHE A 311 -25.79 -4.52 -12.27
N CYS A 312 -25.50 -4.49 -13.54
CA CYS A 312 -24.79 -5.53 -14.28
C CYS A 312 -24.03 -4.92 -15.46
N HIS A 313 -23.13 -5.69 -16.03
CA HIS A 313 -22.35 -5.30 -17.20
C HIS A 313 -22.51 -6.33 -18.31
N ASP A 314 -22.50 -5.85 -19.57
CA ASP A 314 -22.40 -6.73 -20.72
C ASP A 314 -20.92 -7.11 -21.01
N LYS A 315 -20.69 -7.93 -22.06
CA LYS A 315 -19.34 -8.39 -22.44
C LYS A 315 -18.43 -7.24 -22.89
N ASP A 316 -19.01 -6.12 -23.33
CA ASP A 316 -18.29 -4.95 -23.82
C ASP A 316 -18.00 -3.94 -22.68
N GLY A 317 -18.44 -4.25 -21.45
CA GLY A 317 -18.26 -3.43 -20.27
C GLY A 317 -19.30 -2.31 -20.13
N ASN A 318 -20.39 -2.33 -20.90
CA ASN A 318 -21.48 -1.38 -20.72
C ASN A 318 -22.26 -1.72 -19.45
N ALA A 319 -22.53 -0.70 -18.63
CA ALA A 319 -23.23 -0.84 -17.37
C ALA A 319 -24.74 -0.65 -17.56
N TYR A 320 -25.52 -1.44 -16.84
CA TYR A 320 -26.98 -1.38 -16.77
C TYR A 320 -27.40 -1.28 -15.32
N TYR A 321 -28.22 -0.27 -15.00
CA TYR A 321 -28.69 -0.02 -13.63
C TYR A 321 -30.20 -0.22 -13.55
N ALA A 322 -30.65 -0.66 -12.39
CA ALA A 322 -32.09 -0.88 -12.15
C ALA A 322 -32.49 -0.52 -10.72
N SER A 323 -33.72 -0.03 -10.57
CA SER A 323 -34.31 0.28 -9.28
C SER A 323 -35.07 -0.91 -8.68
N THR A 324 -35.48 -1.87 -9.51
CA THR A 324 -36.25 -3.06 -9.12
C THR A 324 -35.59 -4.33 -9.62
N ILE A 325 -35.87 -5.44 -8.92
CA ILE A 325 -35.40 -6.76 -9.38
C ILE A 325 -35.96 -7.13 -10.75
N TYR A 326 -37.15 -6.69 -11.09
CA TYR A 326 -37.79 -6.97 -12.39
C TYR A 326 -37.01 -6.29 -13.52
N GLU A 327 -36.68 -5.00 -13.38
CA GLU A 327 -35.84 -4.28 -14.34
C GLU A 327 -34.45 -4.89 -14.44
N HIS A 328 -33.88 -5.30 -13.33
CA HIS A 328 -32.56 -5.97 -13.30
C HIS A 328 -32.57 -7.30 -14.08
N ASN A 329 -33.60 -8.14 -13.85
CA ASN A 329 -33.76 -9.40 -14.59
C ASN A 329 -33.98 -9.17 -16.09
N GLU A 330 -34.66 -8.10 -16.45
CA GLU A 330 -34.83 -7.69 -17.86
C GLU A 330 -33.49 -7.28 -18.46
N ASN A 331 -32.69 -6.49 -17.76
CA ASN A 331 -31.34 -6.14 -18.17
C ASN A 331 -30.46 -7.39 -18.35
N LEU A 332 -30.48 -8.33 -17.40
CA LEU A 332 -29.72 -9.59 -17.51
C LEU A 332 -30.12 -10.40 -18.74
N ALA A 333 -31.42 -10.51 -19.04
CA ALA A 333 -31.90 -11.21 -20.23
C ALA A 333 -31.45 -10.55 -21.55
N ASN A 334 -31.26 -9.24 -21.57
CA ASN A 334 -30.87 -8.50 -22.77
C ASN A 334 -29.35 -8.50 -23.04
N ILE A 335 -28.52 -8.85 -22.04
CA ILE A 335 -27.05 -8.87 -22.16
C ILE A 335 -26.47 -10.26 -22.40
N GLU A 336 -27.26 -11.33 -22.34
CA GLU A 336 -26.86 -12.74 -22.59
C GLU A 336 -26.57 -13.02 -24.07
#